data_c9d054cb97416343814b404e212daacf
#
_entry.id   c9d054cb97416343814b404e212daacf
#
_cell.length_a   1.000
_cell.length_b   1.000
_cell.length_c   1.000
_cell.angle_alpha   90.00
_cell.angle_beta   90.00
_cell.angle_gamma   90.00
#
_symmetry.space_group_name_H-M   'P 1'
#
loop_
_entity.id
_entity.type
_entity.pdbx_description
1 polymer ?
#
loop_
_entity_poly.entity_id
_entity_poly.type
_entity_poly.pdbx_seq_one_letter_code
_entity_poly.pdbx_strand_id
1 'polypeptide(L)'
;MSHIFASIEQLPPDALFGLKARFVADSRPQKVDLGIGAYRDENGKPWILPSVKEADKLIHEDPAFNHEYLPIQGFASFVSAAAKVILGDESPAIKEDRLVSIQTLSGTGSLHIAAKFISKFYKKSQTVYLSRPTWANHFQVFESLGLKTASYSYWNDETKSLDIEGYLKDINNAPEGSIFLLHACAHNPTGLDPTREEWVKILDAIKAKNHLPLFDSAYQGFASGDLENDAWAIQKGVEVLETPILICQSFAKNVGMYGERIGAFHLVLPTPDNKPAILSQLQVFIRSELSNPPAYGAKIVSKILTTPSLRNQWKQDLVTMSQRIYSQRVALRDLLVKLGTPGNWEHIVKQQGMFSFTGLNKEQVARLESKHAVYLVSSGRASVAGLNSSNVEYVAKAIDEVVRNTSTKL
;
A
#
# COMPACT_ATOMS: atom_id res chain seq x y z
N MET A 1 -18.11 2.31 43.36
CA MET A 1 -18.97 2.64 42.20
C MET A 1 -18.12 2.56 40.94
N SER A 2 -18.54 1.83 39.92
CA SER A 2 -17.85 1.79 38.64
C SER A 2 -18.06 3.14 37.93
N HIS A 3 -17.02 3.68 37.25
CA HIS A 3 -17.15 4.91 36.46
C HIS A 3 -17.94 4.64 35.15
N ILE A 4 -18.43 5.70 34.49
CA ILE A 4 -19.31 5.59 33.31
C ILE A 4 -18.71 4.85 32.11
N PHE A 5 -17.38 4.66 32.04
CA PHE A 5 -16.69 3.93 30.99
C PHE A 5 -16.26 2.51 31.41
N ALA A 6 -16.72 2.01 32.57
CA ALA A 6 -16.30 0.71 33.11
C ALA A 6 -16.72 -0.50 32.25
N SER A 7 -17.68 -0.32 31.34
CA SER A 7 -18.16 -1.34 30.42
C SER A 7 -17.40 -1.41 29.10
N ILE A 8 -16.40 -0.54 28.88
CA ILE A 8 -15.58 -0.57 27.65
C ILE A 8 -14.67 -1.79 27.71
N GLU A 9 -14.83 -2.67 26.72
CA GLU A 9 -13.98 -3.85 26.60
C GLU A 9 -12.61 -3.49 26.04
N GLN A 10 -11.58 -4.14 26.57
CA GLN A 10 -10.23 -4.01 26.04
C GLN A 10 -10.10 -4.83 24.75
N LEU A 11 -9.74 -4.17 23.65
CA LEU A 11 -9.44 -4.84 22.40
C LEU A 11 -8.03 -5.48 22.43
N PRO A 12 -7.83 -6.55 21.66
CA PRO A 12 -6.49 -7.13 21.51
C PRO A 12 -5.53 -6.11 20.87
N PRO A 13 -4.22 -6.19 21.20
CA PRO A 13 -3.21 -5.37 20.53
C PRO A 13 -3.22 -5.58 19.02
N ASP A 14 -2.92 -4.53 18.25
CA ASP A 14 -2.69 -4.66 16.81
C ASP A 14 -1.61 -5.72 16.53
N ALA A 15 -1.89 -6.64 15.61
CA ALA A 15 -1.05 -7.81 15.35
C ALA A 15 0.38 -7.43 14.90
N LEU A 16 0.52 -6.35 14.11
CA LEU A 16 1.81 -5.91 13.59
C LEU A 16 2.65 -5.18 14.66
N PHE A 17 2.00 -4.28 15.42
CA PHE A 17 2.68 -3.60 16.52
C PHE A 17 2.99 -4.56 17.68
N GLY A 18 2.12 -5.54 17.95
CA GLY A 18 2.39 -6.61 18.89
C GLY A 18 3.60 -7.47 18.49
N LEU A 19 3.72 -7.82 17.21
CA LEU A 19 4.90 -8.51 16.67
C LEU A 19 6.18 -7.68 16.87
N LYS A 20 6.11 -6.38 16.60
CA LYS A 20 7.26 -5.48 16.80
C LYS A 20 7.67 -5.38 18.26
N ALA A 21 6.71 -5.30 19.18
CA ALA A 21 6.98 -5.28 20.62
C ALA A 21 7.71 -6.57 21.07
N ARG A 22 7.29 -7.75 20.60
CA ARG A 22 7.96 -9.02 20.88
C ARG A 22 9.38 -9.07 20.30
N PHE A 23 9.58 -8.59 19.07
CA PHE A 23 10.91 -8.47 18.46
C PHE A 23 11.84 -7.58 19.29
N VAL A 24 11.36 -6.44 19.78
CA VAL A 24 12.16 -5.51 20.58
C VAL A 24 12.53 -6.13 21.94
N ALA A 25 11.57 -6.81 22.58
CA ALA A 25 11.75 -7.44 23.87
C ALA A 25 12.66 -8.68 23.85
N ASP A 26 12.86 -9.30 22.68
CA ASP A 26 13.74 -10.46 22.54
C ASP A 26 15.21 -10.05 22.73
N SER A 27 15.88 -10.69 23.67
CA SER A 27 17.29 -10.43 24.01
C SER A 27 18.29 -11.27 23.21
N ARG A 28 17.82 -12.19 22.35
CA ARG A 28 18.70 -13.03 21.52
C ARG A 28 19.55 -12.16 20.58
N PRO A 29 20.86 -12.43 20.47
CA PRO A 29 21.76 -11.61 19.66
C PRO A 29 21.45 -11.73 18.15
N GLN A 30 20.99 -12.90 17.72
CA GLN A 30 20.60 -13.14 16.34
C GLN A 30 19.07 -13.17 16.25
N LYS A 31 18.48 -12.08 15.75
CA LYS A 31 17.04 -11.96 15.51
C LYS A 31 16.78 -11.15 14.26
N VAL A 32 15.71 -11.49 13.52
CA VAL A 32 15.38 -10.88 12.24
C VAL A 32 13.94 -10.38 12.23
N ASP A 33 13.74 -9.09 11.92
CA ASP A 33 12.42 -8.46 11.81
C ASP A 33 11.96 -8.46 10.33
N LEU A 34 11.01 -9.34 10.01
CA LEU A 34 10.33 -9.40 8.73
C LEU A 34 8.85 -9.01 8.86
N GLY A 35 8.47 -8.33 9.94
CA GLY A 35 7.10 -7.89 10.19
C GLY A 35 6.78 -6.53 9.58
N ILE A 36 7.62 -5.54 9.82
CA ILE A 36 7.33 -4.14 9.48
C ILE A 36 7.48 -3.88 7.98
N GLY A 37 6.46 -3.25 7.39
CA GLY A 37 6.45 -2.77 6.02
C GLY A 37 7.17 -1.43 5.86
N ALA A 38 8.46 -1.37 6.21
CA ALA A 38 9.31 -0.22 6.00
C ALA A 38 10.64 -0.68 5.39
N TYR A 39 11.15 0.09 4.41
CA TYR A 39 12.42 -0.21 3.78
C TYR A 39 13.57 -0.12 4.79
N ARG A 40 14.53 -1.03 4.64
CA ARG A 40 15.79 -1.04 5.37
C ARG A 40 16.94 -1.16 4.39
N ASP A 41 18.05 -0.49 4.70
CA ASP A 41 19.29 -0.63 3.92
C ASP A 41 19.97 -1.99 4.16
N GLU A 42 21.13 -2.20 3.55
CA GLU A 42 21.91 -3.43 3.69
C GLU A 42 22.38 -3.69 5.14
N ASN A 43 22.41 -2.66 5.97
CA ASN A 43 22.75 -2.75 7.39
C ASN A 43 21.52 -2.93 8.29
N GLY A 44 20.34 -3.12 7.71
CA GLY A 44 19.07 -3.24 8.45
C GLY A 44 18.56 -1.93 9.05
N LYS A 45 19.11 -0.78 8.62
CA LYS A 45 18.75 0.55 9.16
C LYS A 45 17.75 1.28 8.26
N PRO A 46 16.97 2.22 8.81
CA PRO A 46 16.20 3.15 7.99
C PRO A 46 17.11 3.89 7.00
N TRP A 47 16.69 3.97 5.75
CA TRP A 47 17.41 4.67 4.70
C TRP A 47 16.73 5.99 4.37
N ILE A 48 17.44 7.10 4.53
CA ILE A 48 16.98 8.41 4.09
C ILE A 48 17.41 8.56 2.63
N LEU A 49 16.43 8.72 1.73
CA LEU A 49 16.68 8.84 0.31
C LEU A 49 17.54 10.08 0.01
N PRO A 50 18.55 9.98 -0.87
CA PRO A 50 19.34 11.14 -1.32
C PRO A 50 18.49 12.31 -1.80
N SER A 51 17.44 12.04 -2.57
CA SER A 51 16.48 13.05 -3.04
C SER A 51 15.76 13.77 -1.90
N VAL A 52 15.37 13.04 -0.85
CA VAL A 52 14.71 13.61 0.34
C VAL A 52 15.68 14.48 1.13
N LYS A 53 16.90 13.99 1.36
CA LYS A 53 17.93 14.73 2.09
C LYS A 53 18.27 16.07 1.42
N GLU A 54 18.40 16.08 0.10
CA GLU A 54 18.69 17.32 -0.62
C GLU A 54 17.48 18.25 -0.67
N ALA A 55 16.26 17.71 -0.86
CA ALA A 55 15.04 18.51 -0.81
C ALA A 55 14.85 19.18 0.55
N ASP A 56 15.10 18.45 1.63
CA ASP A 56 15.01 18.94 3.00
C ASP A 56 15.98 20.09 3.24
N LYS A 57 17.24 19.93 2.84
CA LYS A 57 18.25 20.98 2.89
C LYS A 57 17.80 22.24 2.13
N LEU A 58 17.35 22.10 0.89
CA LEU A 58 16.90 23.22 0.05
C LEU A 58 15.70 23.96 0.64
N ILE A 59 14.82 23.27 1.36
CA ILE A 59 13.68 23.89 2.06
C ILE A 59 14.16 24.73 3.23
N HIS A 60 15.11 24.24 4.03
CA HIS A 60 15.65 24.98 5.17
C HIS A 60 16.53 26.17 4.76
N GLU A 61 17.15 26.13 3.59
CA GLU A 61 17.92 27.24 3.02
C GLU A 61 17.02 28.31 2.36
N ASP A 62 15.73 28.01 2.14
CA ASP A 62 14.79 28.99 1.56
C ASP A 62 14.39 30.04 2.61
N PRO A 63 14.72 31.33 2.41
CA PRO A 63 14.37 32.39 3.36
C PRO A 63 12.86 32.60 3.53
N ALA A 64 12.03 32.07 2.60
CA ALA A 64 10.57 32.09 2.69
C ALA A 64 10.01 30.89 3.47
N PHE A 65 10.85 29.97 3.94
CA PHE A 65 10.40 28.84 4.73
C PHE A 65 9.72 29.30 6.03
N ASN A 66 8.53 28.75 6.29
CA ASN A 66 7.74 29.04 7.47
C ASN A 66 6.85 27.86 7.86
N HIS A 67 6.17 27.97 9.01
CA HIS A 67 5.27 26.96 9.56
C HIS A 67 3.78 27.40 9.51
N GLU A 68 3.42 28.29 8.59
CA GLU A 68 2.04 28.74 8.41
C GLU A 68 1.10 27.59 7.99
N TYR A 69 -0.17 27.77 8.31
CA TYR A 69 -1.22 26.83 7.88
C TYR A 69 -1.30 26.73 6.36
N LEU A 70 -1.40 25.50 5.87
CA LEU A 70 -1.77 25.26 4.47
C LEU A 70 -3.24 25.57 4.22
N PRO A 71 -3.66 25.81 2.98
CA PRO A 71 -5.07 25.75 2.60
C PRO A 71 -5.70 24.41 3.01
N ILE A 72 -7.01 24.38 3.24
CA ILE A 72 -7.73 23.16 3.71
C ILE A 72 -7.53 21.99 2.75
N GLN A 73 -7.50 22.23 1.44
CA GLN A 73 -7.24 21.19 0.43
C GLN A 73 -5.76 20.74 0.35
N GLY A 74 -4.86 21.38 1.08
CA GLY A 74 -3.45 21.05 1.11
C GLY A 74 -2.57 21.97 0.29
N PHE A 75 -1.29 21.60 0.17
CA PHE A 75 -0.28 22.35 -0.57
C PHE A 75 -0.48 22.18 -2.08
N ALA A 76 -0.93 23.21 -2.76
CA ALA A 76 -1.38 23.14 -4.15
C ALA A 76 -0.32 22.56 -5.09
N SER A 77 0.95 22.96 -4.94
CA SER A 77 2.07 22.44 -5.73
C SER A 77 2.27 20.93 -5.52
N PHE A 78 2.17 20.46 -4.28
CA PHE A 78 2.22 19.01 -3.97
C PHE A 78 1.04 18.27 -4.60
N VAL A 79 -0.19 18.75 -4.38
CA VAL A 79 -1.41 18.06 -4.84
C VAL A 79 -1.41 17.94 -6.37
N SER A 80 -1.03 19.00 -7.09
CA SER A 80 -0.91 18.98 -8.55
C SER A 80 0.18 18.02 -9.04
N ALA A 81 1.36 18.04 -8.42
CA ALA A 81 2.46 17.16 -8.79
C ALA A 81 2.15 15.68 -8.47
N ALA A 82 1.49 15.40 -7.34
CA ALA A 82 1.06 14.06 -6.95
C ALA A 82 0.06 13.47 -7.97
N ALA A 83 -0.88 14.28 -8.45
CA ALA A 83 -1.82 13.88 -9.50
C ALA A 83 -1.09 13.46 -10.79
N LYS A 84 -0.08 14.24 -11.21
CA LYS A 84 0.73 13.92 -12.39
C LYS A 84 1.55 12.64 -12.23
N VAL A 85 2.05 12.36 -11.03
CA VAL A 85 2.79 11.11 -10.74
C VAL A 85 1.90 9.89 -10.93
N ILE A 86 0.63 9.94 -10.52
CA ILE A 86 -0.24 8.76 -10.56
C ILE A 86 -1.01 8.62 -11.87
N LEU A 87 -1.40 9.75 -12.48
CA LEU A 87 -2.22 9.77 -13.70
C LEU A 87 -1.40 9.91 -14.98
N GLY A 88 -0.14 10.34 -14.88
CA GLY A 88 0.69 10.75 -16.00
C GLY A 88 0.51 12.25 -16.34
N ASP A 89 1.59 12.85 -16.86
CA ASP A 89 1.61 14.29 -17.20
C ASP A 89 0.58 14.62 -18.31
N GLU A 90 0.27 13.67 -19.19
CA GLU A 90 -0.62 13.81 -20.34
C GLU A 90 -2.04 13.27 -20.10
N SER A 91 -2.38 12.95 -18.86
CA SER A 91 -3.68 12.34 -18.52
C SER A 91 -4.87 13.13 -19.05
N PRO A 92 -5.85 12.49 -19.74
CA PRO A 92 -7.07 13.16 -20.19
C PRO A 92 -7.87 13.73 -19.03
N ALA A 93 -7.86 13.08 -17.86
CA ALA A 93 -8.58 13.58 -16.68
C ALA A 93 -8.04 14.94 -16.18
N ILE A 94 -6.72 15.19 -16.35
CA ILE A 94 -6.11 16.47 -16.01
C ILE A 94 -6.41 17.50 -17.09
N LYS A 95 -6.23 17.16 -18.37
CA LYS A 95 -6.44 18.06 -19.51
C LYS A 95 -7.88 18.53 -19.67
N GLU A 96 -8.83 17.64 -19.38
CA GLU A 96 -10.27 17.88 -19.50
C GLU A 96 -10.87 18.43 -18.20
N ASP A 97 -10.03 18.79 -17.23
CA ASP A 97 -10.44 19.34 -15.92
C ASP A 97 -11.45 18.46 -15.16
N ARG A 98 -11.30 17.12 -15.24
CA ARG A 98 -12.18 16.14 -14.59
C ARG A 98 -11.67 15.63 -13.24
N LEU A 99 -10.66 16.28 -12.66
CA LEU A 99 -9.98 15.83 -11.45
C LEU A 99 -10.30 16.72 -10.25
N VAL A 100 -10.63 16.10 -9.11
CA VAL A 100 -10.66 16.73 -7.79
C VAL A 100 -9.59 16.06 -6.93
N SER A 101 -8.68 16.86 -6.37
CA SER A 101 -7.55 16.33 -5.58
C SER A 101 -7.36 17.12 -4.29
N ILE A 102 -7.02 16.42 -3.21
CA ILE A 102 -6.70 17.00 -1.90
C ILE A 102 -5.51 16.27 -1.27
N GLN A 103 -4.76 16.97 -0.44
CA GLN A 103 -3.74 16.38 0.41
C GLN A 103 -4.38 15.61 1.58
N THR A 104 -3.80 14.45 1.93
CA THR A 104 -4.29 13.58 3.01
C THR A 104 -3.16 13.10 3.92
N LEU A 105 -3.52 12.53 5.08
CA LEU A 105 -2.58 11.88 5.99
C LEU A 105 -2.16 10.51 5.45
N SER A 106 -1.34 10.52 4.40
CA SER A 106 -0.87 9.32 3.71
C SER A 106 -2.03 8.49 3.12
N GLY A 107 -1.76 7.23 2.74
CA GLY A 107 -2.78 6.32 2.21
C GLY A 107 -3.93 6.04 3.17
N THR A 108 -3.64 5.87 4.45
CA THR A 108 -4.70 5.62 5.47
C THR A 108 -5.68 6.79 5.56
N GLY A 109 -5.17 8.02 5.62
CA GLY A 109 -6.04 9.21 5.61
C GLY A 109 -6.79 9.37 4.29
N SER A 110 -6.18 8.98 3.16
CA SER A 110 -6.84 8.99 1.86
C SER A 110 -8.01 7.98 1.81
N LEU A 111 -7.78 6.75 2.29
CA LEU A 111 -8.83 5.73 2.39
C LEU A 111 -9.96 6.15 3.33
N HIS A 112 -9.63 6.80 4.45
CA HIS A 112 -10.63 7.34 5.37
C HIS A 112 -11.52 8.42 4.70
N ILE A 113 -10.90 9.36 3.98
CA ILE A 113 -11.64 10.38 3.22
C ILE A 113 -12.50 9.74 2.12
N ALA A 114 -11.96 8.76 1.38
CA ALA A 114 -12.70 8.01 0.37
C ALA A 114 -13.91 7.30 1.00
N ALA A 115 -13.71 6.58 2.11
CA ALA A 115 -14.76 5.88 2.82
C ALA A 115 -15.86 6.83 3.33
N LYS A 116 -15.47 7.98 3.88
CA LYS A 116 -16.42 9.02 4.34
C LYS A 116 -17.20 9.61 3.17
N PHE A 117 -16.54 9.86 2.05
CA PHE A 117 -17.18 10.36 0.83
C PHE A 117 -18.19 9.35 0.28
N ILE A 118 -17.80 8.07 0.19
CA ILE A 118 -18.67 6.98 -0.25
C ILE A 118 -19.88 6.83 0.70
N SER A 119 -19.65 6.71 1.99
CA SER A 119 -20.71 6.55 2.99
C SER A 119 -21.75 7.66 2.90
N LYS A 120 -21.31 8.91 2.68
CA LYS A 120 -22.20 10.07 2.63
C LYS A 120 -22.92 10.22 1.29
N PHE A 121 -22.23 10.01 0.17
CA PHE A 121 -22.72 10.43 -1.15
C PHE A 121 -23.01 9.30 -2.13
N TYR A 122 -22.40 8.12 -1.99
CA TYR A 122 -22.65 7.01 -2.90
C TYR A 122 -23.81 6.15 -2.40
N LYS A 123 -24.96 6.23 -3.10
CA LYS A 123 -26.22 5.58 -2.66
C LYS A 123 -26.53 4.25 -3.34
N LYS A 124 -25.76 3.87 -4.39
CA LYS A 124 -25.99 2.60 -5.10
C LYS A 124 -25.59 1.39 -4.26
N SER A 125 -24.52 1.51 -3.47
CA SER A 125 -24.04 0.46 -2.60
C SER A 125 -23.38 1.05 -1.34
N GLN A 126 -23.49 0.33 -0.22
CA GLN A 126 -22.73 0.61 1.02
C GLN A 126 -21.82 -0.56 1.38
N THR A 127 -21.55 -1.45 0.43
CA THR A 127 -20.65 -2.59 0.60
C THR A 127 -19.38 -2.40 -0.23
N VAL A 128 -18.24 -2.47 0.42
CA VAL A 128 -16.91 -2.42 -0.18
C VAL A 128 -16.35 -3.84 -0.28
N TYR A 129 -16.05 -4.26 -1.48
CA TYR A 129 -15.41 -5.55 -1.76
C TYR A 129 -13.89 -5.42 -1.63
N LEU A 130 -13.29 -6.23 -0.78
CA LEU A 130 -11.87 -6.27 -0.45
C LEU A 130 -11.26 -7.58 -0.94
N SER A 131 -10.02 -7.56 -1.42
CA SER A 131 -9.32 -8.79 -1.81
C SER A 131 -9.15 -9.75 -0.61
N ARG A 132 -9.14 -11.03 -0.86
CA ARG A 132 -8.87 -12.05 0.15
C ARG A 132 -7.58 -12.81 -0.19
N PRO A 133 -6.49 -12.57 0.60
CA PRO A 133 -6.35 -11.62 1.70
C PRO A 133 -6.22 -10.16 1.26
N THR A 134 -6.28 -9.23 2.22
CA THR A 134 -6.01 -7.80 2.03
C THR A 134 -5.24 -7.23 3.23
N TRP A 135 -4.82 -5.97 3.16
CA TRP A 135 -4.29 -5.27 4.33
C TRP A 135 -5.37 -5.16 5.42
N ALA A 136 -5.07 -5.73 6.59
CA ALA A 136 -6.07 -5.91 7.66
C ALA A 136 -6.80 -4.62 8.06
N ASN A 137 -6.11 -3.47 7.99
CA ASN A 137 -6.72 -2.19 8.36
C ASN A 137 -7.80 -1.69 7.38
N HIS A 138 -7.92 -2.27 6.19
CA HIS A 138 -9.02 -1.93 5.27
C HIS A 138 -10.39 -2.15 5.91
N PHE A 139 -10.58 -3.27 6.61
CA PHE A 139 -11.83 -3.55 7.32
C PHE A 139 -12.18 -2.43 8.32
N GLN A 140 -11.24 -2.09 9.17
CA GLN A 140 -11.42 -1.04 10.20
C GLN A 140 -11.75 0.32 9.59
N VAL A 141 -11.05 0.70 8.49
CA VAL A 141 -11.27 2.01 7.84
C VAL A 141 -12.69 2.12 7.31
N PHE A 142 -13.22 1.10 6.65
CA PHE A 142 -14.56 1.16 6.07
C PHE A 142 -15.65 0.95 7.10
N GLU A 143 -15.52 -0.03 7.97
CA GLU A 143 -16.53 -0.39 8.99
C GLU A 143 -16.71 0.71 10.04
N SER A 144 -15.63 1.43 10.42
CA SER A 144 -15.72 2.57 11.34
C SER A 144 -16.58 3.73 10.82
N LEU A 145 -16.78 3.79 9.51
CA LEU A 145 -17.62 4.80 8.84
C LEU A 145 -18.98 4.26 8.40
N GLY A 146 -19.37 3.08 8.92
CA GLY A 146 -20.69 2.47 8.71
C GLY A 146 -20.84 1.76 7.36
N LEU A 147 -19.76 1.60 6.60
CA LEU A 147 -19.77 0.79 5.38
C LEU A 147 -19.64 -0.69 5.73
N LYS A 148 -20.31 -1.54 4.95
CA LYS A 148 -20.15 -2.99 5.05
C LYS A 148 -18.95 -3.44 4.23
N THR A 149 -18.30 -4.53 4.64
CA THR A 149 -17.23 -5.15 3.88
C THR A 149 -17.66 -6.53 3.37
N ALA A 150 -17.22 -6.87 2.16
CA ALA A 150 -17.32 -8.19 1.57
C ALA A 150 -15.95 -8.55 0.98
N SER A 151 -15.75 -9.78 0.57
CA SER A 151 -14.47 -10.20 0.01
C SER A 151 -14.63 -10.72 -1.41
N TYR A 152 -13.57 -10.54 -2.21
CA TYR A 152 -13.40 -11.20 -3.49
C TYR A 152 -12.13 -12.05 -3.52
N SER A 153 -12.13 -13.10 -4.34
CA SER A 153 -11.01 -14.03 -4.49
C SER A 153 -9.80 -13.32 -5.10
N TYR A 154 -8.61 -13.60 -4.55
CA TYR A 154 -7.37 -13.00 -5.01
C TYR A 154 -6.18 -13.96 -4.98
N TRP A 155 -6.04 -14.73 -3.91
CA TRP A 155 -4.94 -15.66 -3.70
C TRP A 155 -5.43 -17.10 -3.78
N ASN A 156 -4.70 -17.93 -4.53
CA ASN A 156 -4.89 -19.37 -4.57
C ASN A 156 -3.80 -20.05 -3.71
N ASP A 157 -4.23 -20.69 -2.63
CA ASP A 157 -3.31 -21.35 -1.68
C ASP A 157 -2.60 -22.58 -2.26
N GLU A 158 -3.20 -23.26 -3.23
CA GLU A 158 -2.62 -24.47 -3.83
C GLU A 158 -1.50 -24.11 -4.80
N THR A 159 -1.77 -23.15 -5.70
CA THR A 159 -0.85 -22.75 -6.77
C THR A 159 0.11 -21.62 -6.35
N LYS A 160 -0.14 -20.99 -5.19
CA LYS A 160 0.60 -19.81 -4.70
C LYS A 160 0.63 -18.67 -5.74
N SER A 161 -0.50 -18.46 -6.42
CA SER A 161 -0.66 -17.49 -7.51
C SER A 161 -1.94 -16.66 -7.36
N LEU A 162 -2.13 -15.69 -8.26
CA LEU A 162 -3.37 -14.95 -8.37
C LEU A 162 -4.51 -15.87 -8.84
N ASP A 163 -5.65 -15.82 -8.15
CA ASP A 163 -6.89 -16.49 -8.55
C ASP A 163 -7.71 -15.58 -9.47
N ILE A 164 -7.26 -15.41 -10.71
CA ILE A 164 -7.92 -14.50 -11.65
C ILE A 164 -9.34 -14.95 -12.01
N GLU A 165 -9.60 -16.26 -12.07
CA GLU A 165 -10.93 -16.79 -12.39
C GLU A 165 -11.93 -16.50 -11.27
N GLY A 166 -11.52 -16.78 -10.02
CA GLY A 166 -12.31 -16.44 -8.84
C GLY A 166 -12.53 -14.93 -8.71
N TYR A 167 -11.52 -14.13 -9.00
CA TYR A 167 -11.58 -12.66 -8.97
C TYR A 167 -12.67 -12.16 -9.95
N LEU A 168 -12.58 -12.54 -11.22
CA LEU A 168 -13.56 -12.14 -12.26
C LEU A 168 -14.95 -12.65 -11.94
N LYS A 169 -15.08 -13.87 -11.42
CA LYS A 169 -16.36 -14.45 -10.99
C LYS A 169 -17.00 -13.59 -9.89
N ASP A 170 -16.23 -13.18 -8.90
CA ASP A 170 -16.74 -12.39 -7.78
C ASP A 170 -17.14 -10.97 -8.22
N ILE A 171 -16.40 -10.32 -9.14
CA ILE A 171 -16.79 -9.04 -9.74
C ILE A 171 -18.14 -9.20 -10.47
N ASN A 172 -18.28 -10.22 -11.31
CA ASN A 172 -19.49 -10.42 -12.11
C ASN A 172 -20.72 -10.79 -11.25
N ASN A 173 -20.53 -11.46 -10.12
CA ASN A 173 -21.61 -11.86 -9.21
C ASN A 173 -22.00 -10.74 -8.22
N ALA A 174 -21.16 -9.75 -7.98
CA ALA A 174 -21.50 -8.64 -7.12
C ALA A 174 -22.69 -7.84 -7.68
N PRO A 175 -23.55 -7.29 -6.82
CA PRO A 175 -24.63 -6.40 -7.24
C PRO A 175 -24.08 -5.23 -8.07
N GLU A 176 -24.82 -4.81 -9.10
CA GLU A 176 -24.45 -3.66 -9.93
C GLU A 176 -24.14 -2.43 -9.07
N GLY A 177 -23.12 -1.68 -9.43
CA GLY A 177 -22.71 -0.49 -8.68
C GLY A 177 -22.03 -0.77 -7.34
N SER A 178 -21.59 -2.00 -7.09
CA SER A 178 -20.77 -2.31 -5.90
C SER A 178 -19.43 -1.57 -5.92
N ILE A 179 -18.80 -1.43 -4.76
CA ILE A 179 -17.53 -0.73 -4.60
C ILE A 179 -16.42 -1.78 -4.52
N PHE A 180 -15.40 -1.67 -5.38
CA PHE A 180 -14.25 -2.57 -5.36
C PHE A 180 -12.98 -1.82 -4.99
N LEU A 181 -12.34 -2.21 -3.88
CA LEU A 181 -11.00 -1.74 -3.54
C LEU A 181 -9.97 -2.59 -4.31
N LEU A 182 -9.18 -1.91 -5.13
CA LEU A 182 -8.18 -2.48 -6.02
C LEU A 182 -6.80 -1.99 -5.61
N HIS A 183 -5.85 -2.88 -5.31
CA HIS A 183 -4.47 -2.49 -5.10
C HIS A 183 -3.85 -2.19 -6.47
N ALA A 184 -3.31 -0.99 -6.65
CA ALA A 184 -2.78 -0.57 -7.94
C ALA A 184 -1.53 -1.35 -8.35
N CYS A 185 -0.65 -1.64 -7.39
CA CYS A 185 0.57 -2.44 -7.54
C CYS A 185 1.07 -2.93 -6.18
N ALA A 186 1.96 -3.92 -6.19
CA ALA A 186 2.59 -4.50 -5.00
C ALA A 186 1.58 -4.87 -3.91
N HIS A 187 0.60 -5.68 -4.29
CA HIS A 187 -0.53 -6.06 -3.44
C HIS A 187 -0.11 -6.50 -2.03
N ASN A 188 -0.71 -5.89 -1.02
CA ASN A 188 -0.49 -6.25 0.37
C ASN A 188 -1.61 -7.18 0.88
N PRO A 189 -1.35 -8.44 1.24
CA PRO A 189 -0.04 -8.98 1.64
C PRO A 189 0.69 -9.84 0.60
N THR A 190 0.10 -10.14 -0.56
CA THR A 190 0.56 -11.22 -1.42
C THR A 190 1.79 -10.87 -2.26
N GLY A 191 2.00 -9.59 -2.60
CA GLY A 191 3.02 -9.16 -3.56
C GLY A 191 2.71 -9.57 -5.00
N LEU A 192 1.57 -10.22 -5.26
CA LEU A 192 1.14 -10.57 -6.62
C LEU A 192 0.26 -9.47 -7.20
N ASP A 193 0.54 -9.10 -8.41
CA ASP A 193 -0.26 -8.15 -9.16
C ASP A 193 -0.79 -8.81 -10.44
N PRO A 194 -2.00 -8.45 -10.92
CA PRO A 194 -2.49 -8.89 -12.21
C PRO A 194 -1.57 -8.41 -13.34
N THR A 195 -1.40 -9.22 -14.38
CA THR A 195 -0.78 -8.80 -15.62
C THR A 195 -1.61 -7.71 -16.32
N ARG A 196 -1.05 -7.03 -17.33
CA ARG A 196 -1.80 -6.01 -18.08
C ARG A 196 -3.04 -6.60 -18.76
N GLU A 197 -2.93 -7.82 -19.27
CA GLU A 197 -4.04 -8.55 -19.89
C GLU A 197 -5.13 -8.92 -18.87
N GLU A 198 -4.73 -9.31 -17.66
CA GLU A 198 -5.66 -9.58 -16.56
C GLU A 198 -6.32 -8.29 -16.06
N TRP A 199 -5.54 -7.20 -15.94
CA TRP A 199 -6.10 -5.89 -15.61
C TRP A 199 -7.15 -5.42 -16.62
N VAL A 200 -6.94 -5.63 -17.93
CA VAL A 200 -7.97 -5.31 -18.95
C VAL A 200 -9.26 -6.07 -18.65
N LYS A 201 -9.18 -7.38 -18.38
CA LYS A 201 -10.37 -8.20 -18.05
C LYS A 201 -11.06 -7.72 -16.77
N ILE A 202 -10.28 -7.34 -15.74
CA ILE A 202 -10.82 -6.80 -14.48
C ILE A 202 -11.55 -5.48 -14.73
N LEU A 203 -10.95 -4.56 -15.48
CA LEU A 203 -11.55 -3.27 -15.80
C LEU A 203 -12.80 -3.41 -16.67
N ASP A 204 -12.80 -4.33 -17.63
CA ASP A 204 -13.97 -4.64 -18.45
C ASP A 204 -15.13 -5.18 -17.60
N ALA A 205 -14.83 -6.06 -16.62
CA ALA A 205 -15.85 -6.57 -15.70
C ALA A 205 -16.38 -5.47 -14.76
N ILE A 206 -15.51 -4.59 -14.25
CA ILE A 206 -15.89 -3.39 -13.47
C ILE A 206 -16.81 -2.48 -14.29
N LYS A 207 -16.45 -2.21 -15.56
CA LYS A 207 -17.24 -1.38 -16.48
C LYS A 207 -18.62 -2.01 -16.74
N ALA A 208 -18.67 -3.30 -17.10
CA ALA A 208 -19.89 -4.01 -17.45
C ALA A 208 -20.94 -4.00 -16.31
N LYS A 209 -20.50 -3.92 -15.07
CA LYS A 209 -21.35 -3.91 -13.87
C LYS A 209 -21.49 -2.51 -13.24
N ASN A 210 -21.01 -1.46 -13.90
CA ASN A 210 -21.02 -0.08 -13.36
C ASN A 210 -20.48 0.01 -11.92
N HIS A 211 -19.50 -0.83 -11.55
CA HIS A 211 -18.90 -0.79 -10.24
C HIS A 211 -18.11 0.49 -10.02
N LEU A 212 -17.97 0.89 -8.75
CA LEU A 212 -17.16 2.02 -8.33
C LEU A 212 -15.75 1.52 -7.96
N PRO A 213 -14.73 1.76 -8.78
CA PRO A 213 -13.36 1.39 -8.44
C PRO A 213 -12.77 2.38 -7.44
N LEU A 214 -12.13 1.84 -6.40
CA LEU A 214 -11.33 2.55 -5.41
C LEU A 214 -9.92 1.97 -5.43
N PHE A 215 -8.98 2.68 -6.05
CA PHE A 215 -7.59 2.26 -6.08
C PHE A 215 -6.83 2.66 -4.83
N ASP A 216 -6.17 1.69 -4.19
CA ASP A 216 -5.15 1.92 -3.17
C ASP A 216 -3.76 1.84 -3.79
N SER A 217 -3.04 2.96 -3.81
CA SER A 217 -1.69 3.10 -4.37
C SER A 217 -0.69 3.49 -3.29
N ALA A 218 -0.26 2.49 -2.53
CA ALA A 218 0.69 2.68 -1.43
C ALA A 218 2.15 2.43 -1.81
N TYR A 219 2.41 1.79 -2.96
CA TYR A 219 3.72 1.24 -3.31
C TYR A 219 4.21 1.60 -4.71
N GLN A 220 3.66 2.65 -5.32
CA GLN A 220 4.11 3.11 -6.64
C GLN A 220 5.61 3.40 -6.65
N GLY A 221 6.34 2.78 -7.58
CA GLY A 221 7.80 2.79 -7.67
C GLY A 221 8.49 1.66 -6.91
N PHE A 222 7.81 0.94 -6.02
CA PHE A 222 8.38 -0.21 -5.28
C PHE A 222 8.15 -1.55 -5.96
N ALA A 223 7.14 -1.68 -6.82
CA ALA A 223 6.89 -2.93 -7.51
C ALA A 223 7.95 -3.18 -8.58
N SER A 224 8.03 -2.32 -9.57
CA SER A 224 8.94 -2.46 -10.72
C SER A 224 10.17 -1.55 -10.67
N GLY A 225 10.18 -0.53 -9.79
CA GLY A 225 11.16 0.56 -9.83
C GLY A 225 10.79 1.66 -10.83
N ASP A 226 9.67 1.51 -11.54
CA ASP A 226 9.16 2.45 -12.53
C ASP A 226 7.78 2.97 -12.13
N LEU A 227 7.65 4.30 -12.06
CA LEU A 227 6.42 4.95 -11.60
C LEU A 227 5.25 4.77 -12.56
N GLU A 228 5.51 4.79 -13.87
CA GLU A 228 4.48 4.69 -14.90
C GLU A 228 3.97 3.25 -15.02
N ASN A 229 4.89 2.29 -14.97
CA ASN A 229 4.51 0.88 -14.98
C ASN A 229 3.67 0.53 -13.76
N ASP A 230 4.01 1.04 -12.58
CA ASP A 230 3.29 0.77 -11.34
C ASP A 230 1.93 1.50 -11.26
N ALA A 231 1.74 2.57 -12.05
CA ALA A 231 0.48 3.30 -12.17
C ALA A 231 -0.41 2.82 -13.34
N TRP A 232 0.07 1.89 -14.15
CA TRP A 232 -0.58 1.51 -15.42
C TRP A 232 -2.05 1.11 -15.25
N ALA A 233 -2.40 0.36 -14.21
CA ALA A 233 -3.78 -0.08 -13.97
C ALA A 233 -4.73 1.11 -13.72
N ILE A 234 -4.27 2.12 -12.98
CA ILE A 234 -5.04 3.35 -12.72
C ILE A 234 -5.19 4.15 -14.02
N GLN A 235 -4.09 4.37 -14.76
CA GLN A 235 -4.10 5.13 -16.01
C GLN A 235 -5.01 4.45 -17.04
N LYS A 236 -4.93 3.11 -17.15
CA LYS A 236 -5.82 2.35 -18.01
C LYS A 236 -7.28 2.44 -17.58
N GLY A 237 -7.55 2.41 -16.27
CA GLY A 237 -8.89 2.64 -15.74
C GLY A 237 -9.46 4.01 -16.15
N VAL A 238 -8.65 5.08 -16.08
CA VAL A 238 -9.05 6.44 -16.49
C VAL A 238 -9.39 6.52 -17.98
N GLU A 239 -8.74 5.70 -18.83
CA GLU A 239 -9.02 5.64 -20.25
C GLU A 239 -10.33 4.91 -20.60
N VAL A 240 -10.64 3.83 -19.88
CA VAL A 240 -11.70 2.90 -20.30
C VAL A 240 -12.97 2.96 -19.48
N LEU A 241 -12.92 3.46 -18.23
CA LEU A 241 -14.06 3.51 -17.34
C LEU A 241 -14.85 4.82 -17.51
N GLU A 242 -16.16 4.69 -17.51
CA GLU A 242 -17.11 5.81 -17.61
C GLU A 242 -17.69 6.19 -16.23
N THR A 243 -17.37 5.42 -15.20
CA THR A 243 -17.73 5.68 -13.80
C THR A 243 -16.68 6.54 -13.12
N PRO A 244 -17.01 7.27 -12.03
CA PRO A 244 -16.01 7.94 -11.21
C PRO A 244 -14.96 6.94 -10.70
N ILE A 245 -13.70 7.39 -10.56
CA ILE A 245 -12.60 6.59 -10.04
C ILE A 245 -12.04 7.28 -8.81
N LEU A 246 -11.97 6.58 -7.69
CA LEU A 246 -11.34 7.06 -6.46
C LEU A 246 -9.92 6.49 -6.38
N ILE A 247 -8.93 7.34 -6.04
CA ILE A 247 -7.53 6.94 -5.96
C ILE A 247 -6.96 7.44 -4.63
N CYS A 248 -6.48 6.50 -3.82
CA CYS A 248 -5.81 6.75 -2.56
C CYS A 248 -4.31 6.59 -2.76
N GLN A 249 -3.56 7.71 -2.81
CA GLN A 249 -2.12 7.72 -3.07
C GLN A 249 -1.33 7.98 -1.79
N SER A 250 -0.30 7.19 -1.56
CA SER A 250 0.62 7.36 -0.44
C SER A 250 2.04 7.63 -0.91
N PHE A 251 2.69 8.61 -0.29
CA PHE A 251 4.12 8.88 -0.44
C PHE A 251 4.95 8.36 0.75
N ALA A 252 4.33 7.66 1.73
CA ALA A 252 5.04 7.19 2.91
C ALA A 252 6.21 6.25 2.60
N LYS A 253 6.04 5.33 1.62
CA LYS A 253 7.03 4.31 1.29
C LYS A 253 7.99 4.80 0.20
N ASN A 254 7.47 5.33 -0.90
CA ASN A 254 8.27 5.68 -2.07
C ASN A 254 9.17 6.92 -1.89
N VAL A 255 8.96 7.72 -0.84
CA VAL A 255 9.93 8.73 -0.40
C VAL A 255 10.59 8.39 0.94
N GLY A 256 10.30 7.22 1.54
CA GLY A 256 10.89 6.79 2.81
C GLY A 256 10.54 7.66 4.01
N MET A 257 9.47 8.45 3.94
CA MET A 257 9.06 9.42 4.97
C MET A 257 7.82 8.90 5.74
N TYR A 258 7.95 7.73 6.33
CA TYR A 258 6.82 7.00 6.96
C TYR A 258 6.10 7.79 8.06
N GLY A 259 6.83 8.56 8.85
CA GLY A 259 6.32 9.37 9.96
C GLY A 259 5.66 10.68 9.55
N GLU A 260 5.98 11.21 8.35
CA GLU A 260 5.51 12.51 7.89
C GLU A 260 4.07 12.50 7.37
N ARG A 261 3.52 11.33 7.15
CA ARG A 261 2.10 11.13 6.78
C ARG A 261 1.67 11.91 5.54
N ILE A 262 2.36 11.71 4.40
CA ILE A 262 2.09 12.41 3.14
C ILE A 262 1.38 11.50 2.15
N GLY A 263 0.28 12.00 1.59
CA GLY A 263 -0.52 11.35 0.57
C GLY A 263 -1.50 12.31 -0.07
N ALA A 264 -2.23 11.79 -1.05
CA ALA A 264 -3.28 12.52 -1.73
C ALA A 264 -4.49 11.61 -2.01
N PHE A 265 -5.66 12.19 -1.98
CA PHE A 265 -6.88 11.60 -2.50
C PHE A 265 -7.22 12.27 -3.82
N HIS A 266 -7.52 11.47 -4.84
CA HIS A 266 -7.93 11.94 -6.14
C HIS A 266 -9.27 11.30 -6.50
N LEU A 267 -10.17 12.12 -7.02
CA LEU A 267 -11.43 11.69 -7.60
C LEU A 267 -11.45 12.11 -9.06
N VAL A 268 -11.38 11.13 -9.96
CA VAL A 268 -11.56 11.33 -11.39
C VAL A 268 -13.04 11.23 -11.71
N LEU A 269 -13.59 12.24 -12.33
CA LEU A 269 -15.00 12.32 -12.73
C LEU A 269 -15.16 11.98 -14.21
N PRO A 270 -16.34 11.45 -14.63
CA PRO A 270 -16.65 11.27 -16.05
C PRO A 270 -16.70 12.60 -16.82
N THR A 271 -17.20 13.64 -16.17
CA THR A 271 -17.31 15.02 -16.70
C THR A 271 -16.82 16.01 -15.65
N PRO A 272 -16.48 17.29 -16.01
CA PRO A 272 -16.05 18.29 -15.04
C PRO A 272 -17.17 18.86 -14.15
N ASP A 273 -18.39 18.36 -14.32
CA ASP A 273 -19.57 18.85 -13.59
C ASP A 273 -19.43 18.62 -12.08
N ASN A 274 -19.96 19.55 -11.29
CA ASN A 274 -20.00 19.50 -9.82
C ASN A 274 -18.62 19.50 -9.10
N LYS A 275 -17.51 19.68 -9.78
CA LYS A 275 -16.19 19.76 -9.11
C LYS A 275 -16.16 20.72 -7.92
N PRO A 276 -16.62 21.98 -8.03
CA PRO A 276 -16.62 22.90 -6.89
C PRO A 276 -17.42 22.40 -5.70
N ALA A 277 -18.58 21.78 -5.96
CA ALA A 277 -19.43 21.20 -4.91
C ALA A 277 -18.74 20.02 -4.22
N ILE A 278 -18.14 19.10 -4.99
CA ILE A 278 -17.36 17.97 -4.48
C ILE A 278 -16.19 18.46 -3.63
N LEU A 279 -15.39 19.39 -4.16
CA LEU A 279 -14.25 19.94 -3.44
C LEU A 279 -14.68 20.58 -2.11
N SER A 280 -15.78 21.33 -2.12
CA SER A 280 -16.29 21.98 -0.89
C SER A 280 -16.66 20.93 0.20
N GLN A 281 -17.25 19.79 -0.20
CA GLN A 281 -17.56 18.70 0.74
C GLN A 281 -16.30 18.01 1.29
N LEU A 282 -15.29 17.80 0.44
CA LEU A 282 -14.01 17.26 0.88
C LEU A 282 -13.30 18.23 1.83
N GLN A 283 -13.36 19.53 1.57
CA GLN A 283 -12.82 20.55 2.47
C GLN A 283 -13.51 20.54 3.84
N VAL A 284 -14.82 20.32 3.88
CA VAL A 284 -15.56 20.17 5.16
C VAL A 284 -15.05 18.95 5.93
N PHE A 285 -14.75 17.83 5.27
CA PHE A 285 -14.18 16.66 5.94
C PHE A 285 -12.82 16.97 6.54
N ILE A 286 -11.90 17.52 5.75
CA ILE A 286 -10.58 17.92 6.26
C ILE A 286 -10.70 18.93 7.39
N ARG A 287 -11.54 19.95 7.24
CA ARG A 287 -11.70 20.99 8.26
C ARG A 287 -12.21 20.44 9.59
N SER A 288 -13.13 19.46 9.54
CA SER A 288 -13.69 18.86 10.76
C SER A 288 -12.79 17.84 11.45
N GLU A 289 -11.84 17.23 10.72
CA GLU A 289 -10.99 16.15 11.25
C GLU A 289 -9.58 16.63 11.60
N LEU A 290 -9.01 17.52 10.79
CA LEU A 290 -7.62 17.94 10.88
C LEU A 290 -7.45 19.46 10.99
N SER A 291 -8.51 20.23 10.69
CA SER A 291 -8.43 21.67 10.40
C SER A 291 -7.70 21.95 9.09
N ASN A 292 -6.41 21.62 8.99
CA ASN A 292 -5.54 21.75 7.83
C ASN A 292 -4.56 20.58 7.80
N PRO A 293 -4.12 20.13 6.62
CA PRO A 293 -3.12 19.08 6.55
C PRO A 293 -1.71 19.59 6.93
N PRO A 294 -0.77 18.70 7.32
CA PRO A 294 0.58 19.08 7.70
C PRO A 294 1.40 19.58 6.51
N ALA A 295 2.21 20.62 6.73
CA ALA A 295 2.93 21.32 5.66
C ALA A 295 4.29 20.70 5.32
N TYR A 296 5.06 20.26 6.31
CA TYR A 296 6.48 19.97 6.17
C TYR A 296 6.78 18.89 5.12
N GLY A 297 6.24 17.70 5.31
CA GLY A 297 6.44 16.61 4.35
C GLY A 297 5.88 16.93 2.96
N ALA A 298 4.77 17.67 2.87
CA ALA A 298 4.22 18.09 1.59
C ALA A 298 5.15 19.06 0.84
N LYS A 299 5.82 19.96 1.54
CA LYS A 299 6.83 20.85 0.96
C LYS A 299 8.04 20.07 0.44
N ILE A 300 8.53 19.06 1.20
CA ILE A 300 9.64 18.20 0.76
C ILE A 300 9.26 17.42 -0.50
N VAL A 301 8.12 16.71 -0.48
CA VAL A 301 7.70 15.92 -1.63
C VAL A 301 7.42 16.82 -2.84
N SER A 302 6.76 17.94 -2.64
CA SER A 302 6.58 18.93 -3.72
C SER A 302 7.90 19.38 -4.33
N LYS A 303 8.91 19.68 -3.51
CA LYS A 303 10.25 20.08 -3.97
C LYS A 303 10.89 18.98 -4.81
N ILE A 304 10.78 17.72 -4.39
CA ILE A 304 11.27 16.57 -5.16
C ILE A 304 10.55 16.48 -6.51
N LEU A 305 9.23 16.55 -6.52
CA LEU A 305 8.44 16.32 -7.73
C LEU A 305 8.53 17.45 -8.76
N THR A 306 8.75 18.70 -8.31
CA THR A 306 8.76 19.88 -9.17
C THR A 306 10.17 20.34 -9.58
N THR A 307 11.23 19.78 -8.98
CA THR A 307 12.62 20.08 -9.35
C THR A 307 13.17 18.92 -10.21
N PRO A 308 13.48 19.14 -11.50
CA PRO A 308 13.87 18.05 -12.42
C PRO A 308 15.03 17.19 -11.93
N SER A 309 16.07 17.79 -11.36
CA SER A 309 17.21 17.05 -10.81
C SER A 309 16.84 16.16 -9.64
N LEU A 310 16.01 16.65 -8.71
CA LEU A 310 15.53 15.88 -7.57
C LEU A 310 14.54 14.78 -7.99
N ARG A 311 13.65 15.07 -8.96
CA ARG A 311 12.75 14.04 -9.53
C ARG A 311 13.53 12.91 -10.18
N ASN A 312 14.60 13.20 -10.90
CA ASN A 312 15.48 12.19 -11.48
C ASN A 312 16.23 11.40 -10.40
N GLN A 313 16.75 12.07 -9.37
CA GLN A 313 17.38 11.37 -8.25
C GLN A 313 16.38 10.47 -7.53
N TRP A 314 15.16 10.93 -7.28
CA TRP A 314 14.11 10.12 -6.67
C TRP A 314 13.78 8.86 -7.49
N LYS A 315 13.70 8.95 -8.81
CA LYS A 315 13.53 7.77 -9.68
C LYS A 315 14.68 6.78 -9.50
N GLN A 316 15.92 7.24 -9.38
CA GLN A 316 17.08 6.38 -9.10
C GLN A 316 17.02 5.75 -7.70
N ASP A 317 16.57 6.51 -6.69
CA ASP A 317 16.37 6.01 -5.34
C ASP A 317 15.33 4.86 -5.33
N LEU A 318 14.23 5.00 -6.08
CA LEU A 318 13.21 3.96 -6.25
C LEU A 318 13.78 2.69 -6.91
N VAL A 319 14.55 2.85 -7.98
CA VAL A 319 15.24 1.73 -8.65
C VAL A 319 16.17 1.01 -7.66
N THR A 320 16.94 1.77 -6.88
CA THR A 320 17.85 1.21 -5.86
C THR A 320 17.09 0.37 -4.83
N MET A 321 15.96 0.89 -4.33
CA MET A 321 15.14 0.18 -3.34
C MET A 321 14.48 -1.07 -3.92
N SER A 322 13.86 -0.98 -5.09
CA SER A 322 13.16 -2.09 -5.73
C SER A 322 14.10 -3.22 -6.13
N GLN A 323 15.25 -2.89 -6.74
CA GLN A 323 16.27 -3.87 -7.14
C GLN A 323 16.87 -4.59 -5.93
N ARG A 324 17.16 -3.88 -4.84
CA ARG A 324 17.66 -4.50 -3.62
C ARG A 324 16.63 -5.48 -3.03
N ILE A 325 15.35 -5.09 -2.96
CA ILE A 325 14.29 -6.00 -2.49
C ILE A 325 14.20 -7.23 -3.40
N TYR A 326 14.23 -7.04 -4.71
CA TYR A 326 14.18 -8.15 -5.66
C TYR A 326 15.39 -9.09 -5.53
N SER A 327 16.60 -8.55 -5.36
CA SER A 327 17.80 -9.38 -5.15
C SER A 327 17.69 -10.25 -3.88
N GLN A 328 17.07 -9.75 -2.82
CA GLN A 328 16.84 -10.53 -1.60
C GLN A 328 15.78 -11.63 -1.80
N ARG A 329 14.77 -11.41 -2.67
CA ARG A 329 13.83 -12.46 -3.07
C ARG A 329 14.54 -13.60 -3.80
N VAL A 330 15.38 -13.26 -4.76
CA VAL A 330 16.16 -14.23 -5.53
C VAL A 330 17.09 -15.00 -4.59
N ALA A 331 17.82 -14.32 -3.72
CA ALA A 331 18.74 -14.96 -2.77
C ALA A 331 18.01 -15.93 -1.83
N LEU A 332 16.84 -15.53 -1.30
CA LEU A 332 16.05 -16.41 -0.44
C LEU A 332 15.55 -17.65 -1.19
N ARG A 333 14.96 -17.48 -2.38
CA ARG A 333 14.50 -18.59 -3.22
C ARG A 333 15.64 -19.55 -3.56
N ASP A 334 16.77 -19.03 -4.01
CA ASP A 334 17.93 -19.86 -4.42
C ASP A 334 18.49 -20.68 -3.24
N LEU A 335 18.55 -20.08 -2.05
CA LEU A 335 18.97 -20.76 -0.83
C LEU A 335 18.00 -21.88 -0.43
N LEU A 336 16.68 -21.64 -0.50
CA LEU A 336 15.66 -22.67 -0.19
C LEU A 336 15.74 -23.82 -1.20
N VAL A 337 15.92 -23.55 -2.48
CA VAL A 337 16.13 -24.56 -3.53
C VAL A 337 17.43 -25.34 -3.28
N LYS A 338 18.54 -24.66 -2.97
CA LYS A 338 19.84 -25.28 -2.66
C LYS A 338 19.79 -26.18 -1.44
N LEU A 339 19.01 -25.80 -0.42
CA LEU A 339 18.78 -26.61 0.78
C LEU A 339 17.87 -27.82 0.49
N GLY A 340 17.22 -27.88 -0.67
CA GLY A 340 16.20 -28.89 -0.97
C GLY A 340 14.99 -28.80 -0.06
N THR A 341 14.63 -27.58 0.35
CA THR A 341 13.46 -27.32 1.21
C THR A 341 12.18 -27.80 0.52
N PRO A 342 11.35 -28.65 1.17
CA PRO A 342 10.13 -29.16 0.57
C PRO A 342 9.20 -28.03 0.06
N GLY A 343 8.55 -28.26 -1.08
CA GLY A 343 7.62 -27.31 -1.71
C GLY A 343 8.21 -26.57 -2.91
N ASN A 344 7.40 -25.69 -3.49
CA ASN A 344 7.80 -24.84 -4.61
C ASN A 344 7.94 -23.39 -4.12
N TRP A 345 9.13 -22.83 -4.27
CA TRP A 345 9.49 -21.49 -3.78
C TRP A 345 9.56 -20.42 -4.90
N GLU A 346 9.20 -20.80 -6.13
CA GLU A 346 9.21 -19.86 -7.28
C GLU A 346 8.23 -18.68 -7.12
N HIS A 347 7.18 -18.86 -6.33
CA HIS A 347 6.25 -17.77 -6.05
C HIS A 347 6.93 -16.55 -5.38
N ILE A 348 8.00 -16.76 -4.59
CA ILE A 348 8.73 -15.67 -3.92
C ILE A 348 9.28 -14.66 -4.94
N VAL A 349 9.81 -15.12 -6.08
CA VAL A 349 10.39 -14.26 -7.11
C VAL A 349 9.38 -13.72 -8.11
N LYS A 350 8.18 -14.32 -8.17
CA LYS A 350 7.05 -13.79 -8.96
C LYS A 350 6.32 -12.65 -8.25
N GLN A 351 6.45 -12.56 -6.93
CA GLN A 351 5.88 -11.50 -6.13
C GLN A 351 6.71 -10.22 -6.25
N GLN A 352 6.06 -9.06 -6.11
CA GLN A 352 6.66 -7.74 -6.25
C GLN A 352 6.49 -6.91 -4.98
N GLY A 353 7.24 -5.81 -4.90
CA GLY A 353 7.15 -4.88 -3.79
C GLY A 353 7.75 -5.42 -2.49
N MET A 354 7.31 -4.84 -1.38
CA MET A 354 7.92 -5.02 -0.05
C MET A 354 7.66 -6.38 0.59
N PHE A 355 6.54 -7.04 0.23
CA PHE A 355 6.07 -8.23 0.93
C PHE A 355 6.20 -9.50 0.11
N SER A 356 6.46 -10.59 0.81
CA SER A 356 6.30 -11.95 0.32
C SER A 356 5.23 -12.65 1.15
N PHE A 357 4.25 -13.25 0.49
CA PHE A 357 3.32 -14.19 1.11
C PHE A 357 3.91 -15.58 0.93
N THR A 358 4.59 -16.04 1.99
CA THR A 358 5.51 -17.20 1.91
C THR A 358 4.83 -18.55 1.75
N GLY A 359 3.53 -18.62 2.07
CA GLY A 359 2.80 -19.88 2.15
C GLY A 359 3.07 -20.68 3.42
N LEU A 360 3.85 -20.16 4.37
CA LEU A 360 4.03 -20.76 5.68
C LEU A 360 2.75 -20.68 6.49
N ASN A 361 2.41 -21.77 7.17
CA ASN A 361 1.25 -21.82 8.05
C ASN A 361 1.55 -21.20 9.43
N LYS A 362 0.50 -21.02 10.24
CA LYS A 362 0.60 -20.38 11.57
C LYS A 362 1.56 -21.10 12.52
N GLU A 363 1.61 -22.45 12.47
CA GLU A 363 2.51 -23.24 13.31
C GLU A 363 3.97 -23.03 12.92
N GLN A 364 4.26 -23.03 11.62
CA GLN A 364 5.59 -22.75 11.08
C GLN A 364 6.06 -21.34 11.45
N VAL A 365 5.18 -20.36 11.32
CA VAL A 365 5.48 -18.96 11.72
C VAL A 365 5.74 -18.85 13.23
N ALA A 366 4.93 -19.48 14.07
CA ALA A 366 5.15 -19.48 15.52
C ALA A 366 6.48 -20.15 15.90
N ARG A 367 6.87 -21.19 15.18
CA ARG A 367 8.15 -21.89 15.38
C ARG A 367 9.35 -21.07 14.91
N LEU A 368 9.22 -20.31 13.81
CA LEU A 368 10.24 -19.34 13.37
C LEU A 368 10.49 -18.29 14.45
N GLU A 369 9.44 -17.74 15.05
CA GLU A 369 9.56 -16.76 16.13
C GLU A 369 10.20 -17.38 17.38
N SER A 370 9.64 -18.47 17.89
CA SER A 370 10.05 -19.05 19.18
C SER A 370 11.44 -19.67 19.14
N LYS A 371 11.78 -20.40 18.07
CA LYS A 371 13.05 -21.14 17.97
C LYS A 371 14.16 -20.34 17.33
N HIS A 372 13.84 -19.56 16.29
CA HIS A 372 14.83 -18.89 15.45
C HIS A 372 14.86 -17.37 15.58
N ALA A 373 14.03 -16.75 16.41
CA ALA A 373 13.90 -15.30 16.49
C ALA A 373 13.69 -14.61 15.11
N VAL A 374 13.00 -15.29 14.18
CA VAL A 374 12.58 -14.74 12.90
C VAL A 374 11.13 -14.34 13.00
N TYR A 375 10.87 -13.03 12.93
CA TYR A 375 9.58 -12.41 13.22
C TYR A 375 8.87 -12.02 11.93
N LEU A 376 7.76 -12.69 11.60
CA LEU A 376 6.88 -12.34 10.50
C LEU A 376 5.41 -12.45 10.94
N VAL A 377 4.50 -11.91 10.13
CA VAL A 377 3.08 -11.91 10.47
C VAL A 377 2.53 -13.35 10.44
N SER A 378 1.67 -13.69 11.38
CA SER A 378 1.11 -15.05 11.55
C SER A 378 0.40 -15.61 10.32
N SER A 379 0.02 -14.76 9.36
CA SER A 379 -0.52 -15.17 8.06
C SER A 379 0.53 -15.70 7.08
N GLY A 380 1.81 -15.68 7.43
CA GLY A 380 2.91 -16.02 6.52
C GLY A 380 3.42 -14.84 5.68
N ARG A 381 2.94 -13.61 5.91
CA ARG A 381 3.49 -12.41 5.24
C ARG A 381 4.82 -12.03 5.85
N ALA A 382 5.86 -12.00 5.03
CA ALA A 382 7.19 -11.50 5.37
C ALA A 382 7.51 -10.18 4.64
N SER A 383 8.12 -9.23 5.33
CA SER A 383 8.71 -8.05 4.71
C SER A 383 10.10 -8.38 4.17
N VAL A 384 10.21 -8.54 2.86
CA VAL A 384 11.50 -8.84 2.20
C VAL A 384 12.51 -7.71 2.37
N ALA A 385 12.03 -6.48 2.59
CA ALA A 385 12.89 -5.34 2.89
C ALA A 385 13.71 -5.48 4.19
N GLY A 386 13.33 -6.39 5.08
CA GLY A 386 14.09 -6.76 6.28
C GLY A 386 15.21 -7.77 6.04
N LEU A 387 15.27 -8.40 4.86
CA LEU A 387 16.37 -9.27 4.45
C LEU A 387 17.58 -8.45 3.97
N ASN A 388 18.76 -8.99 4.19
CA ASN A 388 20.02 -8.48 3.68
C ASN A 388 21.04 -9.63 3.54
N SER A 389 22.23 -9.36 2.99
CA SER A 389 23.28 -10.36 2.78
C SER A 389 23.72 -11.07 4.07
N SER A 390 23.62 -10.41 5.23
CA SER A 390 24.05 -10.96 6.51
C SER A 390 23.01 -11.88 7.18
N ASN A 391 21.72 -11.80 6.80
CA ASN A 391 20.66 -12.55 7.48
C ASN A 391 19.88 -13.50 6.57
N VAL A 392 19.94 -13.36 5.23
CA VAL A 392 19.11 -14.14 4.30
C VAL A 392 19.40 -15.64 4.38
N GLU A 393 20.66 -16.04 4.56
CA GLU A 393 21.04 -17.44 4.72
C GLU A 393 20.49 -18.03 6.02
N TYR A 394 20.58 -17.26 7.12
CA TYR A 394 20.00 -17.65 8.40
C TYR A 394 18.48 -17.87 8.30
N VAL A 395 17.78 -16.93 7.66
CA VAL A 395 16.33 -17.02 7.45
C VAL A 395 15.97 -18.24 6.58
N ALA A 396 16.72 -18.50 5.51
CA ALA A 396 16.49 -19.67 4.66
C ALA A 396 16.64 -20.99 5.43
N LYS A 397 17.70 -21.13 6.24
CA LYS A 397 17.92 -22.32 7.09
C LYS A 397 16.81 -22.47 8.14
N ALA A 398 16.34 -21.37 8.73
CA ALA A 398 15.23 -21.39 9.68
C ALA A 398 13.91 -21.83 9.01
N ILE A 399 13.63 -21.34 7.80
CA ILE A 399 12.46 -21.76 7.01
C ILE A 399 12.57 -23.26 6.66
N ASP A 400 13.72 -23.73 6.19
CA ASP A 400 13.94 -25.15 5.87
C ASP A 400 13.67 -26.04 7.07
N GLU A 401 14.19 -25.68 8.25
CA GLU A 401 13.99 -26.45 9.47
C GLU A 401 12.52 -26.53 9.87
N VAL A 402 11.80 -25.41 9.87
CA VAL A 402 10.39 -25.44 10.29
C VAL A 402 9.48 -26.12 9.28
N VAL A 403 9.80 -26.04 7.97
CA VAL A 403 9.04 -26.76 6.93
C VAL A 403 9.20 -28.26 7.05
N ARG A 404 10.41 -28.77 7.34
CA ARG A 404 10.69 -30.20 7.49
C ARG A 404 10.12 -30.79 8.78
N ASN A 405 10.06 -30.01 9.84
CA ASN A 405 9.74 -30.50 11.19
C ASN A 405 8.33 -30.16 11.68
N THR A 406 7.53 -29.50 10.87
CA THR A 406 6.10 -29.33 11.15
C THR A 406 5.32 -30.31 10.27
N SER A 407 4.41 -31.06 10.89
CA SER A 407 3.55 -32.01 10.16
C SER A 407 2.74 -31.24 9.13
N THR A 408 3.13 -31.36 7.87
CA THR A 408 2.26 -30.98 6.76
C THR A 408 1.13 -31.99 6.72
N LYS A 409 -0.06 -31.65 7.23
CA LYS A 409 -1.24 -32.25 6.66
C LYS A 409 -1.35 -31.69 5.25
N LEU A 410 -0.81 -32.44 4.29
CA LEU A 410 -1.08 -32.29 2.87
C LEU A 410 -2.57 -32.48 2.62
#